data_76ed1dbcca86ed71282d8d054163e1c3
#
_entry.id   76ed1dbcca86ed71282d8d054163e1c3
#
_cell.length_a   1.000
_cell.length_b   1.000
_cell.length_c   1.000
_cell.angle_alpha   90.00
_cell.angle_beta   90.00
_cell.angle_gamma   90.00
#
_symmetry.space_group_name_H-M   'P 1'
#
loop_
_entity.id
_entity.type
_entity.pdbx_description
1 polymer ?
#
loop_
_entity_poly.entity_id
_entity_poly.type
_entity_poly.pdbx_seq_one_letter_code
_entity_poly.pdbx_strand_id
1 'polypeptide(L)'
;QLHRAQFQLSLAVSRELDRLFELARKQAFQSDLFAELKVAEELKLENSFEFKRGIYPVRKPYRGSYKFKKHFYAQIDDLKEKTESGKISEEFKCAQLLDMHPKVKYWVRNIPKQPHTSFWLPTEKDYFYPDFVAELVDGSIFVLEYKGGHLDTADDARIKNAIGKQWAKDSDGKRLFLMAKNQDEAKRIADLPAYA
;
A
#
# COMPACT_ATOMS: atom_id res chain seq x y z
N GLN A 1 10.23 18.82 46.43
CA GLN A 1 9.79 19.62 45.27
C GLN A 1 10.85 19.66 44.15
N LEU A 2 12.14 19.86 44.46
CA LEU A 2 13.23 19.93 43.47
C LEU A 2 13.36 18.66 42.62
N HIS A 3 13.34 17.46 43.20
CA HIS A 3 13.43 16.18 42.46
C HIS A 3 12.27 15.97 41.48
N ARG A 4 11.08 16.43 41.83
CA ARG A 4 9.89 16.33 40.96
C ARG A 4 9.99 17.27 39.76
N ALA A 5 10.55 18.46 39.98
CA ALA A 5 10.78 19.44 38.91
C ALA A 5 11.88 18.96 37.94
N GLN A 6 12.97 18.37 38.46
CA GLN A 6 14.03 17.78 37.65
C GLN A 6 13.51 16.63 36.79
N PHE A 7 12.69 15.75 37.35
CA PHE A 7 12.11 14.64 36.63
C PHE A 7 11.15 15.12 35.48
N GLN A 8 10.32 16.12 35.79
CA GLN A 8 9.42 16.71 34.77
C GLN A 8 10.20 17.42 33.69
N LEU A 9 11.28 18.13 33.99
CA LEU A 9 12.14 18.77 33.00
C LEU A 9 12.83 17.73 32.13
N SER A 10 13.38 16.68 32.73
CA SER A 10 14.01 15.58 31.99
C SER A 10 13.03 14.92 31.00
N LEU A 11 11.80 14.66 31.43
CA LEU A 11 10.75 14.11 30.57
C LEU A 11 10.37 15.06 29.43
N ALA A 12 10.28 16.36 29.71
CA ALA A 12 9.97 17.37 28.69
C ALA A 12 11.09 17.48 27.66
N VAL A 13 12.35 17.47 28.10
CA VAL A 13 13.53 17.48 27.24
C VAL A 13 13.60 16.21 26.38
N SER A 14 13.38 15.04 26.98
CA SER A 14 13.35 13.78 26.19
C SER A 14 12.28 13.79 25.11
N ARG A 15 11.07 14.22 25.43
CA ARG A 15 9.97 14.33 24.44
C ARG A 15 10.30 15.28 23.28
N GLU A 16 10.93 16.41 23.61
CA GLU A 16 11.29 17.39 22.58
C GLU A 16 12.45 16.89 21.71
N LEU A 17 13.41 16.20 22.30
CA LEU A 17 14.47 15.52 21.55
C LEU A 17 13.89 14.44 20.61
N ASP A 18 13.00 13.59 21.11
CA ASP A 18 12.33 12.58 20.29
C ASP A 18 11.57 13.24 19.12
N ARG A 19 10.87 14.34 19.39
CA ARG A 19 10.17 15.13 18.36
C ARG A 19 11.12 15.70 17.32
N LEU A 20 12.24 16.25 17.72
CA LEU A 20 13.26 16.83 16.84
C LEU A 20 13.97 15.74 16.00
N PHE A 21 14.28 14.60 16.61
CA PHE A 21 14.81 13.45 15.89
C PHE A 21 13.83 12.94 14.82
N GLU A 22 12.55 12.83 15.15
CA GLU A 22 11.53 12.43 14.18
C GLU A 22 11.39 13.44 13.02
N LEU A 23 11.47 14.75 13.31
CA LEU A 23 11.46 15.79 12.27
C LEU A 23 12.69 15.73 11.38
N ALA A 24 13.87 15.59 11.97
CA ALA A 24 15.12 15.48 11.23
C ALA A 24 15.15 14.22 10.35
N ARG A 25 14.68 13.10 10.87
CA ARG A 25 14.52 11.85 10.13
C ARG A 25 13.56 12.00 8.94
N LYS A 26 12.41 12.65 9.15
CA LYS A 26 11.46 12.94 8.07
C LYS A 26 12.05 13.81 6.99
N GLN A 27 12.82 14.84 7.37
CA GLN A 27 13.49 15.75 6.43
C GLN A 27 14.60 15.03 5.66
N ALA A 28 15.44 14.25 6.35
CA ALA A 28 16.49 13.46 5.73
C ALA A 28 15.87 12.44 4.75
N PHE A 29 14.86 11.69 5.17
CA PHE A 29 14.17 10.75 4.31
C PHE A 29 13.52 11.41 3.08
N GLN A 30 12.95 12.62 3.23
CA GLN A 30 12.39 13.35 2.10
C GLN A 30 13.47 13.85 1.12
N SER A 31 14.63 14.29 1.61
CA SER A 31 15.76 14.68 0.76
C SER A 31 16.47 13.46 0.17
N ASP A 32 16.66 12.41 0.96
CA ASP A 32 17.33 11.19 0.55
C ASP A 32 16.43 10.28 -0.28
N LEU A 33 15.10 10.30 -0.06
CA LEU A 33 14.16 9.59 -0.93
C LEU A 33 14.30 10.01 -2.39
N PHE A 34 14.53 11.30 -2.65
CA PHE A 34 14.79 11.80 -4.01
C PHE A 34 16.23 11.53 -4.48
N ALA A 35 17.19 11.42 -3.56
CA ALA A 35 18.57 11.06 -3.86
C ALA A 35 18.74 9.54 -3.98
N GLU A 36 18.16 8.76 -3.08
CA GLU A 36 18.19 7.29 -3.09
C GLU A 36 17.32 6.68 -4.20
N LEU A 37 16.28 7.39 -4.65
CA LEU A 37 15.55 6.99 -5.84
C LEU A 37 16.41 7.11 -7.10
N LYS A 38 17.41 8.00 -7.11
CA LYS A 38 18.49 7.99 -8.14
C LYS A 38 19.46 6.82 -7.95
N VAL A 39 19.76 6.45 -6.71
CA VAL A 39 20.58 5.28 -6.38
C VAL A 39 19.78 3.98 -6.57
N ALA A 40 18.46 4.00 -6.42
CA ALA A 40 17.59 2.87 -6.73
C ALA A 40 17.43 2.61 -8.24
N GLU A 41 17.78 3.55 -9.11
CA GLU A 41 18.03 3.25 -10.52
C GLU A 41 19.25 2.34 -10.72
N GLU A 42 20.26 2.40 -9.82
CA GLU A 42 21.42 1.49 -9.83
C GLU A 42 21.17 0.21 -9.03
N LEU A 43 20.41 0.25 -7.95
CA LEU A 43 19.83 -0.90 -7.30
C LEU A 43 18.51 -1.18 -8.02
N LYS A 44 18.54 -2.02 -9.04
CA LYS A 44 17.34 -2.59 -9.65
C LYS A 44 16.39 -3.00 -8.52
N LEU A 45 15.45 -2.15 -8.16
CA LEU A 45 14.29 -2.52 -7.37
C LEU A 45 13.47 -3.48 -8.25
N GLU A 46 14.02 -4.67 -8.44
CA GLU A 46 13.33 -5.82 -9.01
C GLU A 46 12.25 -6.32 -8.04
N ASN A 47 11.54 -5.42 -7.39
CA ASN A 47 10.28 -5.73 -6.75
C ASN A 47 9.20 -5.79 -7.83
N SER A 48 9.45 -6.65 -8.82
CA SER A 48 8.40 -7.14 -9.69
C SER A 48 7.61 -8.16 -8.90
N PHE A 49 6.36 -7.88 -8.63
CA PHE A 49 5.45 -8.87 -8.06
C PHE A 49 5.27 -10.00 -9.07
N GLU A 50 5.58 -11.21 -8.69
CA GLU A 50 5.39 -12.39 -9.51
C GLU A 50 4.17 -13.17 -9.03
N PHE A 51 3.20 -13.39 -9.92
CA PHE A 51 2.04 -14.23 -9.65
C PHE A 51 2.44 -15.72 -9.69
N LYS A 52 2.97 -16.23 -8.57
CA LYS A 52 3.39 -17.65 -8.43
C LYS A 52 2.28 -18.47 -7.79
N ARG A 53 2.05 -19.67 -8.32
CA ARG A 53 1.07 -20.61 -7.72
C ARG A 53 1.61 -21.25 -6.45
N GLY A 54 0.70 -21.58 -5.52
CA GLY A 54 1.00 -22.43 -4.36
C GLY A 54 1.70 -21.74 -3.18
N ILE A 55 1.94 -20.43 -3.22
CA ILE A 55 2.66 -19.72 -2.17
C ILE A 55 1.80 -18.75 -1.33
N TYR A 56 0.55 -18.55 -1.73
CA TYR A 56 -0.33 -17.58 -1.08
C TYR A 56 -0.86 -18.13 0.26
N PRO A 57 -0.66 -17.42 1.38
CA PRO A 57 -1.15 -17.86 2.67
C PRO A 57 -2.67 -17.68 2.74
N VAL A 58 -3.35 -18.69 3.25
CA VAL A 58 -4.80 -18.61 3.50
C VAL A 58 -5.03 -18.94 4.97
N ARG A 59 -5.08 -17.92 5.81
CA ARG A 59 -5.32 -18.06 7.27
C ARG A 59 -6.73 -17.67 7.64
N LYS A 60 -7.29 -16.65 6.97
CA LYS A 60 -8.63 -16.11 7.18
C LYS A 60 -9.37 -16.06 5.85
N PRO A 61 -9.78 -17.23 5.29
CA PRO A 61 -10.36 -17.27 3.96
C PRO A 61 -11.63 -16.45 3.88
N TYR A 62 -11.78 -15.73 2.77
CA TYR A 62 -13.02 -15.04 2.43
C TYR A 62 -14.17 -16.03 2.31
N ARG A 63 -15.27 -15.76 3.02
CA ARG A 63 -16.49 -16.59 3.06
C ARG A 63 -17.76 -15.82 2.67
N GLY A 64 -17.60 -14.71 1.96
CA GLY A 64 -18.72 -13.89 1.52
C GLY A 64 -19.50 -14.52 0.36
N SER A 65 -20.57 -13.83 -0.03
CA SER A 65 -21.49 -14.29 -1.08
C SER A 65 -20.99 -14.00 -2.49
N TYR A 66 -20.17 -12.97 -2.68
CA TYR A 66 -19.67 -12.58 -4.00
C TYR A 66 -18.64 -13.59 -4.51
N LYS A 67 -18.75 -13.98 -5.78
CA LYS A 67 -17.85 -14.92 -6.43
C LYS A 67 -16.86 -14.16 -7.30
N PHE A 68 -15.66 -13.95 -6.78
CA PHE A 68 -14.57 -13.34 -7.53
C PHE A 68 -14.11 -14.26 -8.65
N LYS A 69 -13.88 -13.69 -9.85
CA LYS A 69 -13.52 -14.43 -11.07
C LYS A 69 -12.05 -14.26 -11.46
N LYS A 70 -11.44 -13.14 -11.07
CA LYS A 70 -10.09 -12.76 -11.48
C LYS A 70 -9.05 -12.79 -10.36
N HIS A 71 -9.45 -13.18 -9.14
CA HIS A 71 -8.45 -13.39 -8.09
C HIS A 71 -7.53 -14.54 -8.50
N PHE A 72 -6.23 -14.31 -8.50
CA PHE A 72 -5.25 -15.27 -9.03
C PHE A 72 -5.24 -16.60 -8.28
N TYR A 73 -5.48 -16.58 -6.97
CA TYR A 73 -5.57 -17.77 -6.15
C TYR A 73 -7.02 -18.21 -5.96
N ALA A 74 -7.23 -19.52 -5.78
CA ALA A 74 -8.56 -20.08 -5.59
C ALA A 74 -9.29 -19.58 -4.34
N GLN A 75 -8.52 -19.17 -3.33
CA GLN A 75 -9.05 -18.57 -2.09
C GLN A 75 -8.42 -17.20 -1.88
N ILE A 76 -9.20 -16.27 -1.35
CA ILE A 76 -8.77 -14.93 -0.96
C ILE A 76 -8.59 -14.93 0.55
N ASP A 77 -7.47 -14.44 1.05
CA ASP A 77 -7.23 -14.27 2.47
C ASP A 77 -7.53 -12.85 2.93
N ASP A 78 -7.95 -12.72 4.18
CA ASP A 78 -8.16 -11.47 4.94
C ASP A 78 -8.93 -10.36 4.20
N LEU A 79 -9.97 -10.77 3.45
CA LEU A 79 -10.91 -9.85 2.81
C LEU A 79 -12.26 -9.90 3.53
N LYS A 80 -12.67 -8.81 4.14
CA LYS A 80 -13.94 -8.68 4.84
C LYS A 80 -14.99 -8.03 3.95
N GLU A 81 -16.10 -8.72 3.71
CA GLU A 81 -17.24 -8.15 2.96
C GLU A 81 -17.92 -7.01 3.73
N LYS A 82 -18.01 -7.14 5.06
CA LYS A 82 -18.66 -6.16 5.92
C LYS A 82 -17.74 -5.71 7.04
N THR A 83 -17.89 -4.45 7.41
CA THR A 83 -17.29 -3.85 8.61
C THR A 83 -18.00 -4.38 9.87
N GLU A 84 -17.47 -4.10 11.05
CA GLU A 84 -18.11 -4.42 12.34
C GLU A 84 -19.49 -3.75 12.49
N SER A 85 -19.69 -2.58 11.87
CA SER A 85 -20.99 -1.90 11.82
C SER A 85 -21.98 -2.47 10.80
N GLY A 86 -21.65 -3.58 10.11
CA GLY A 86 -22.49 -4.24 9.11
C GLY A 86 -22.52 -3.58 7.72
N LYS A 87 -21.80 -2.48 7.52
CA LYS A 87 -21.68 -1.81 6.22
C LYS A 87 -20.71 -2.59 5.32
N ILE A 88 -20.96 -2.58 4.00
CA ILE A 88 -20.00 -3.12 3.03
C ILE A 88 -18.66 -2.40 3.19
N SER A 89 -17.58 -3.17 3.32
CA SER A 89 -16.25 -2.59 3.49
C SER A 89 -15.76 -1.96 2.18
N GLU A 90 -14.99 -0.90 2.31
CA GLU A 90 -14.47 -0.19 1.13
C GLU A 90 -13.39 -1.01 0.41
N GLU A 91 -12.57 -1.76 1.14
CA GLU A 91 -11.63 -2.70 0.55
C GLU A 91 -12.35 -3.77 -0.29
N PHE A 92 -13.49 -4.29 0.21
CA PHE A 92 -14.30 -5.22 -0.56
C PHE A 92 -14.83 -4.61 -1.85
N LYS A 93 -15.27 -3.36 -1.83
CA LYS A 93 -15.68 -2.64 -3.03
C LYS A 93 -14.54 -2.44 -4.02
N CYS A 94 -13.33 -2.13 -3.52
CA CYS A 94 -12.12 -2.08 -4.36
C CYS A 94 -11.83 -3.43 -5.02
N ALA A 95 -11.94 -4.53 -4.27
CA ALA A 95 -11.79 -5.88 -4.81
C ALA A 95 -12.81 -6.19 -5.91
N GLN A 96 -14.07 -5.79 -5.73
CA GLN A 96 -15.11 -5.94 -6.75
C GLN A 96 -14.80 -5.12 -8.01
N LEU A 97 -14.32 -3.88 -7.86
CA LEU A 97 -13.93 -3.03 -8.99
C LEU A 97 -12.78 -3.67 -9.79
N LEU A 98 -11.75 -4.19 -9.11
CA LEU A 98 -10.66 -4.92 -9.77
C LEU A 98 -11.18 -6.15 -10.52
N ASP A 99 -12.06 -6.92 -9.87
CA ASP A 99 -12.59 -8.15 -10.45
C ASP A 99 -13.46 -7.91 -11.70
N MET A 100 -14.20 -6.81 -11.73
CA MET A 100 -15.06 -6.45 -12.84
C MET A 100 -14.35 -5.69 -13.96
N HIS A 101 -13.18 -5.10 -13.68
CA HIS A 101 -12.53 -4.19 -14.62
C HIS A 101 -11.98 -4.93 -15.85
N PRO A 102 -12.31 -4.52 -17.10
CA PRO A 102 -11.91 -5.25 -18.30
C PRO A 102 -10.40 -5.31 -18.52
N LYS A 103 -9.65 -4.28 -18.13
CA LYS A 103 -8.18 -4.23 -18.26
C LYS A 103 -7.46 -5.06 -17.21
N VAL A 104 -8.11 -5.49 -16.13
CA VAL A 104 -7.50 -6.36 -15.12
C VAL A 104 -7.56 -7.80 -15.60
N LYS A 105 -6.40 -8.43 -15.72
CA LYS A 105 -6.24 -9.84 -16.05
C LYS A 105 -6.37 -10.73 -14.81
N TYR A 106 -5.55 -10.43 -13.79
CA TYR A 106 -5.58 -11.05 -12.47
C TYR A 106 -5.38 -10.00 -11.39
N TRP A 107 -5.80 -10.30 -10.18
CA TRP A 107 -5.49 -9.50 -9.00
C TRP A 107 -5.31 -10.39 -7.76
N VAL A 108 -4.65 -9.87 -6.74
CA VAL A 108 -4.51 -10.50 -5.43
C VAL A 108 -4.78 -9.52 -4.31
N ARG A 109 -5.36 -9.99 -3.22
CA ARG A 109 -5.30 -9.29 -1.94
C ARG A 109 -3.87 -9.44 -1.42
N ASN A 110 -3.16 -8.35 -1.24
CA ASN A 110 -1.79 -8.38 -0.75
C ASN A 110 -1.78 -8.62 0.76
N ILE A 111 -1.21 -9.72 1.20
CA ILE A 111 -1.13 -10.07 2.62
C ILE A 111 0.20 -9.57 3.17
N PRO A 112 0.21 -8.65 4.16
CA PRO A 112 1.44 -8.09 4.70
C PRO A 112 2.38 -9.12 5.32
N LYS A 113 3.68 -8.84 5.27
CA LYS A 113 4.73 -9.59 5.99
C LYS A 113 4.83 -11.08 5.64
N GLN A 114 4.52 -11.44 4.39
CA GLN A 114 4.74 -12.79 3.88
C GLN A 114 6.01 -12.80 3.01
N PRO A 115 7.06 -13.55 3.38
CA PRO A 115 8.39 -13.43 2.76
C PRO A 115 8.45 -13.62 1.24
N HIS A 116 7.52 -14.41 0.69
CA HIS A 116 7.55 -14.79 -0.73
C HIS A 116 6.36 -14.28 -1.55
N THR A 117 5.38 -13.65 -0.92
CA THR A 117 4.13 -13.26 -1.58
C THR A 117 3.70 -11.83 -1.35
N SER A 118 4.26 -11.14 -0.35
CA SER A 118 3.90 -9.75 -0.13
C SER A 118 4.60 -8.84 -1.12
N PHE A 119 3.82 -8.00 -1.77
CA PHE A 119 4.35 -6.79 -2.39
C PHE A 119 4.53 -5.71 -1.32
N TRP A 120 5.62 -5.00 -1.36
CA TRP A 120 5.90 -3.91 -0.43
C TRP A 120 6.79 -2.84 -1.06
N LEU A 121 6.69 -1.63 -0.55
CA LEU A 121 7.56 -0.51 -0.89
C LEU A 121 8.25 -0.01 0.38
N PRO A 122 9.52 0.41 0.32
CA PRO A 122 10.23 0.91 1.50
C PRO A 122 9.64 2.25 1.96
N THR A 123 9.59 2.42 3.28
CA THR A 123 9.28 3.70 3.93
C THR A 123 10.41 4.09 4.88
N GLU A 124 10.36 5.27 5.45
CA GLU A 124 11.36 5.74 6.43
C GLU A 124 11.58 4.79 7.61
N LYS A 125 10.50 4.14 8.07
CA LYS A 125 10.51 3.35 9.34
C LYS A 125 10.32 1.86 9.13
N ASP A 126 9.62 1.48 8.06
CA ASP A 126 9.16 0.11 7.84
C ASP A 126 8.84 -0.09 6.35
N TYR A 127 7.99 -1.02 6.05
CA TYR A 127 7.52 -1.33 4.70
C TYR A 127 6.05 -0.96 4.55
N PHE A 128 5.73 -0.32 3.44
CA PHE A 128 4.36 -0.08 3.01
C PHE A 128 3.87 -1.30 2.22
N TYR A 129 2.80 -1.93 2.69
CA TYR A 129 2.13 -3.05 2.05
C TYR A 129 0.80 -2.59 1.49
N PRO A 130 0.70 -2.25 0.20
CA PRO A 130 -0.57 -1.88 -0.41
C PRO A 130 -1.60 -3.00 -0.34
N ASP A 131 -2.88 -2.64 -0.39
CA ASP A 131 -3.99 -3.59 -0.25
C ASP A 131 -4.09 -4.61 -1.37
N PHE A 132 -3.85 -4.18 -2.61
CA PHE A 132 -4.06 -5.02 -3.80
C PHE A 132 -2.94 -4.84 -4.81
N VAL A 133 -2.62 -5.94 -5.49
CA VAL A 133 -1.75 -5.97 -6.66
C VAL A 133 -2.50 -6.65 -7.79
N ALA A 134 -2.45 -6.08 -8.99
CA ALA A 134 -3.08 -6.62 -10.18
C ALA A 134 -2.11 -6.67 -11.36
N GLU A 135 -2.24 -7.66 -12.21
CA GLU A 135 -1.67 -7.70 -13.55
C GLU A 135 -2.75 -7.25 -14.54
N LEU A 136 -2.41 -6.30 -15.39
CA LEU A 136 -3.29 -5.85 -16.44
C LEU A 136 -3.12 -6.73 -17.69
N VAL A 137 -4.05 -6.59 -18.63
CA VAL A 137 -4.05 -7.39 -19.87
C VAL A 137 -2.85 -7.10 -20.78
N ASP A 138 -2.23 -5.92 -20.66
CA ASP A 138 -1.00 -5.52 -21.33
C ASP A 138 0.29 -5.99 -20.63
N GLY A 139 0.16 -6.67 -19.48
CA GLY A 139 1.26 -7.13 -18.65
C GLY A 139 1.77 -6.10 -17.63
N SER A 140 1.21 -4.90 -17.59
CA SER A 140 1.55 -3.90 -16.57
C SER A 140 1.11 -4.33 -15.18
N ILE A 141 1.85 -3.93 -14.15
CA ILE A 141 1.49 -4.16 -12.75
C ILE A 141 0.76 -2.93 -12.20
N PHE A 142 -0.42 -3.14 -11.69
CA PHE A 142 -1.22 -2.11 -11.03
C PHE A 142 -1.31 -2.37 -9.53
N VAL A 143 -0.98 -1.37 -8.73
CA VAL A 143 -1.04 -1.42 -7.26
C VAL A 143 -2.10 -0.46 -6.77
N LEU A 144 -3.01 -0.96 -5.94
CA LEU A 144 -4.10 -0.20 -5.36
C LEU A 144 -4.00 -0.24 -3.84
N GLU A 145 -4.02 0.93 -3.23
CA GLU A 145 -4.18 1.15 -1.80
C GLU A 145 -5.50 1.85 -1.52
N TYR A 146 -6.27 1.35 -0.58
CA TYR A 146 -7.45 2.04 -0.08
C TYR A 146 -7.15 2.76 1.24
N LYS A 147 -7.27 4.06 1.27
CA LYS A 147 -7.13 4.84 2.50
C LYS A 147 -8.43 4.85 3.29
N GLY A 148 -8.52 3.99 4.30
CA GLY A 148 -9.57 4.06 5.33
C GLY A 148 -9.49 5.35 6.16
N GLY A 149 -10.64 5.89 6.54
CA GLY A 149 -10.74 7.23 7.18
C GLY A 149 -10.16 7.37 8.59
N HIS A 150 -9.63 6.33 9.23
CA HIS A 150 -9.45 6.34 10.69
C HIS A 150 -8.08 5.95 11.26
N LEU A 151 -7.12 5.45 10.49
CA LEU A 151 -5.90 4.89 11.06
C LEU A 151 -4.58 5.54 10.64
N ASP A 152 -4.53 6.17 9.49
CA ASP A 152 -3.32 6.83 9.03
C ASP A 152 -3.36 8.34 9.31
N THR A 153 -2.29 8.87 9.85
CA THR A 153 -2.12 10.33 9.86
C THR A 153 -2.10 10.85 8.42
N ALA A 154 -2.53 12.10 8.21
CA ALA A 154 -2.49 12.71 6.88
C ALA A 154 -1.08 12.67 6.26
N ASP A 155 -0.04 12.76 7.09
CA ASP A 155 1.37 12.68 6.68
C ASP A 155 1.76 11.29 6.22
N ASP A 156 1.37 10.22 6.93
CA ASP A 156 1.68 8.84 6.54
C ASP A 156 1.07 8.48 5.18
N ALA A 157 -0.19 8.85 4.98
CA ALA A 157 -0.84 8.64 3.68
C ALA A 157 -0.20 9.46 2.55
N ARG A 158 0.30 10.67 2.84
CA ARG A 158 1.02 11.48 1.86
C ARG A 158 2.33 10.84 1.46
N ILE A 159 3.08 10.30 2.42
CA ILE A 159 4.35 9.59 2.19
C ILE A 159 4.09 8.32 1.35
N LYS A 160 3.17 7.45 1.75
CA LYS A 160 2.81 6.23 1.00
C LYS A 160 2.38 6.54 -0.44
N ASN A 161 1.58 7.61 -0.62
CA ASN A 161 1.16 8.03 -1.96
C ASN A 161 2.32 8.55 -2.81
N ALA A 162 3.26 9.31 -2.22
CA ALA A 162 4.44 9.78 -2.92
C ALA A 162 5.34 8.62 -3.36
N ILE A 163 5.61 7.67 -2.46
CA ILE A 163 6.41 6.47 -2.73
C ILE A 163 5.77 5.64 -3.85
N GLY A 164 4.47 5.37 -3.77
CA GLY A 164 3.76 4.58 -4.78
C GLY A 164 3.77 5.25 -6.17
N LYS A 165 3.59 6.56 -6.22
CA LYS A 165 3.67 7.33 -7.48
C LYS A 165 5.08 7.33 -8.07
N GLN A 166 6.11 7.44 -7.23
CA GLN A 166 7.49 7.39 -7.69
C GLN A 166 7.84 6.00 -8.24
N TRP A 167 7.46 4.93 -7.51
CA TRP A 167 7.62 3.57 -7.98
C TRP A 167 6.96 3.33 -9.36
N ALA A 168 5.77 3.91 -9.58
CA ALA A 168 5.09 3.82 -10.87
C ALA A 168 5.81 4.61 -11.97
N LYS A 169 6.27 5.83 -11.66
CA LYS A 169 6.95 6.74 -12.60
C LYS A 169 8.24 6.12 -13.15
N ASP A 170 8.99 5.39 -12.34
CA ASP A 170 10.29 4.82 -12.70
C ASP A 170 10.19 3.55 -13.55
N SER A 171 9.08 3.33 -14.24
CA SER A 171 8.80 2.07 -14.92
C SER A 171 8.48 2.17 -16.42
N ASP A 172 8.61 3.33 -17.03
CA ASP A 172 8.19 3.58 -18.42
C ASP A 172 6.76 3.07 -18.71
N GLY A 173 5.84 3.33 -17.76
CA GLY A 173 4.43 2.95 -17.87
C GLY A 173 4.11 1.48 -17.54
N LYS A 174 5.09 0.65 -17.21
CA LYS A 174 4.87 -0.76 -16.84
C LYS A 174 4.31 -0.95 -15.44
N ARG A 175 4.27 0.11 -14.64
CA ARG A 175 3.78 0.09 -13.27
C ARG A 175 2.81 1.24 -13.05
N LEU A 176 1.72 0.97 -12.37
CA LEU A 176 0.68 1.93 -12.07
C LEU A 176 0.36 1.88 -10.58
N PHE A 177 0.15 3.03 -9.97
CA PHE A 177 -0.20 3.14 -8.56
C PHE A 177 -1.38 4.08 -8.36
N LEU A 178 -2.34 3.66 -7.56
CA LEU A 178 -3.48 4.46 -7.12
C LEU A 178 -3.68 4.32 -5.61
N MET A 179 -3.73 5.44 -4.91
CA MET A 179 -4.26 5.50 -3.55
C MET A 179 -5.66 6.09 -3.61
N ALA A 180 -6.67 5.28 -3.33
CA ALA A 180 -8.06 5.67 -3.34
C ALA A 180 -8.52 6.07 -1.94
N LYS A 181 -9.10 7.27 -1.79
CA LYS A 181 -9.65 7.77 -0.52
C LYS A 181 -11.16 7.52 -0.38
N ASN A 182 -11.82 7.23 -1.49
CA ASN A 182 -13.26 6.97 -1.56
C ASN A 182 -13.57 6.12 -2.80
N GLN A 183 -14.83 5.72 -2.95
CA GLN A 183 -15.27 4.90 -4.09
C GLN A 183 -15.11 5.58 -5.45
N ASP A 184 -15.26 6.91 -5.51
CA ASP A 184 -15.16 7.64 -6.76
C ASP A 184 -13.71 7.73 -7.24
N GLU A 185 -12.76 7.81 -6.31
CA GLU A 185 -11.34 7.68 -6.65
C GLU A 185 -10.97 6.24 -7.04
N ALA A 186 -11.56 5.24 -6.39
CA ALA A 186 -11.36 3.83 -6.77
C ALA A 186 -11.91 3.54 -8.18
N LYS A 187 -12.97 4.22 -8.63
CA LYS A 187 -13.47 4.13 -10.01
C LYS A 187 -12.49 4.65 -11.05
N ARG A 188 -11.50 5.46 -10.66
CA ARG A 188 -10.42 5.92 -11.55
C ARG A 188 -9.53 4.79 -12.08
N ILE A 189 -9.70 3.57 -11.56
CA ILE A 189 -9.19 2.37 -12.24
C ILE A 189 -9.65 2.34 -13.71
N ALA A 190 -10.86 2.84 -14.01
CA ALA A 190 -11.36 2.95 -15.37
C ALA A 190 -10.52 3.91 -16.25
N ASP A 191 -9.89 4.90 -15.63
CA ASP A 191 -9.07 5.90 -16.30
C ASP A 191 -7.59 5.48 -16.45
N LEU A 192 -7.25 4.24 -16.09
CA LEU A 192 -5.92 3.70 -16.35
C LEU A 192 -5.63 3.85 -17.86
N PRO A 193 -4.51 4.47 -18.23
CA PRO A 193 -4.22 4.76 -19.62
C PRO A 193 -4.31 3.49 -20.45
N ALA A 194 -5.05 3.57 -21.56
CA ALA A 194 -4.93 2.61 -22.61
C ALA A 194 -3.59 2.90 -23.28
N TYR A 195 -2.56 2.17 -22.92
CA TYR A 195 -1.35 2.19 -23.73
C TYR A 195 -1.68 1.49 -25.05
N ALA A 196 -1.59 2.30 -26.11
CA ALA A 196 -1.66 1.82 -27.48
C ALA A 196 -0.39 1.04 -27.81
#